data_eaf91b83b8b0236172e8e59c325ee994
#
_entry.id   eaf91b83b8b0236172e8e59c325ee994
#
_cell.length_a   1.000
_cell.length_b   1.000
_cell.length_c   1.000
_cell.angle_alpha   90.00
_cell.angle_beta   90.00
_cell.angle_gamma   90.00
#
_symmetry.space_group_name_H-M   'P 1'
#
loop_
_entity.id
_entity.type
_entity.pdbx_description
1 polymer ?
#
loop_
_entity_poly.entity_id
_entity_poly.type
_entity_poly.pdbx_seq_one_letter_code
_entity_poly.pdbx_strand_id
1 'polypeptide(L)'
;MNIHILVLVIAIILFGLLAFKQMSALILAPLVTSFVIICSGMPILDSLKNLFMPAAAEYVTSYFLVFFVGALFGAVYQYTGAAESIARAIASLCHGKFVAPIIMIITGLLTFGGVSGFVVFFVIYPIALNLFKEANLTRRLIPAAISAGCWTWSMSGPGSPSVQNVIAMDSLGTPSTAAFVPSLLTAIAMFLMIFFW
;
A
#
# COMPACT_ATOMS: atom_id res chain seq x y z
N MET A 1 -6.98 -0.24 32.86
CA MET A 1 -6.53 0.04 31.49
C MET A 1 -5.73 1.34 31.57
N ASN A 2 -4.45 1.32 31.23
CA ASN A 2 -3.61 2.51 31.37
C ASN A 2 -4.16 3.63 30.48
N ILE A 3 -4.30 4.83 31.04
CA ILE A 3 -4.85 5.99 30.32
C ILE A 3 -4.15 6.25 28.98
N HIS A 4 -2.86 5.95 28.90
CA HIS A 4 -2.07 6.07 27.67
C HIS A 4 -2.53 5.11 26.57
N ILE A 5 -2.95 3.88 26.91
CA ILE A 5 -3.47 2.90 25.93
C ILE A 5 -4.81 3.41 25.39
N LEU A 6 -5.66 3.96 26.25
CA LEU A 6 -6.94 4.55 25.83
C LEU A 6 -6.74 5.72 24.89
N VAL A 7 -5.80 6.62 25.20
CA VAL A 7 -5.45 7.76 24.34
C VAL A 7 -4.96 7.31 22.97
N LEU A 8 -4.10 6.27 22.91
CA LEU A 8 -3.62 5.71 21.64
C LEU A 8 -4.75 5.10 20.81
N VAL A 9 -5.65 4.34 21.43
CA VAL A 9 -6.80 3.76 20.71
C VAL A 9 -7.70 4.86 20.15
N ILE A 10 -7.99 5.90 20.94
CA ILE A 10 -8.78 7.06 20.46
C ILE A 10 -8.05 7.78 19.33
N ALA A 11 -6.72 7.93 19.42
CA ALA A 11 -5.93 8.56 18.36
C ALA A 11 -5.98 7.78 17.04
N ILE A 12 -5.93 6.44 17.10
CA ILE A 12 -6.06 5.59 15.90
C ILE A 12 -7.45 5.73 15.28
N ILE A 13 -8.50 5.72 16.11
CA ILE A 13 -9.88 5.92 15.63
C ILE A 13 -10.03 7.32 15.02
N LEU A 14 -9.52 8.35 15.69
CA LEU A 14 -9.55 9.73 15.20
C LEU A 14 -8.80 9.86 13.87
N PHE A 15 -7.62 9.26 13.76
CA PHE A 15 -6.86 9.22 12.51
C PHE A 15 -7.68 8.59 11.39
N GLY A 16 -8.29 7.42 11.63
CA GLY A 16 -9.16 6.75 10.67
C GLY A 16 -10.33 7.61 10.22
N LEU A 17 -11.07 8.20 11.18
CA LEU A 17 -12.23 9.05 10.88
C LEU A 17 -11.85 10.29 10.05
N LEU A 18 -10.74 10.94 10.36
CA LEU A 18 -10.26 12.11 9.63
C LEU A 18 -9.71 11.73 8.25
N ALA A 19 -9.08 10.56 8.13
CA ALA A 19 -8.63 10.01 6.85
C ALA A 19 -9.83 9.71 5.93
N PHE A 20 -10.93 9.17 6.44
CA PHE A 20 -12.17 9.00 5.68
C PHE A 20 -12.78 10.32 5.19
N LYS A 21 -12.53 11.43 5.90
CA LYS A 21 -12.91 12.78 5.44
C LYS A 21 -11.95 13.34 4.39
N GLN A 22 -11.03 12.53 3.87
CA GLN A 22 -10.03 12.92 2.85
C GLN A 22 -9.11 14.08 3.26
N MET A 23 -8.84 14.22 4.55
CA MET A 23 -7.86 15.19 5.02
C MET A 23 -6.45 14.80 4.54
N SER A 24 -5.65 15.79 4.14
CA SER A 24 -4.27 15.56 3.74
C SER A 24 -3.46 14.91 4.89
N ALA A 25 -2.70 13.87 4.58
CA ALA A 25 -1.84 13.17 5.54
C ALA A 25 -0.83 14.12 6.22
N LEU A 26 -0.37 15.15 5.51
CA LEU A 26 0.54 16.17 6.04
C LEU A 26 -0.07 16.99 7.18
N ILE A 27 -1.39 17.19 7.16
CA ILE A 27 -2.12 17.89 8.22
C ILE A 27 -2.56 16.90 9.30
N LEU A 28 -2.98 15.72 8.87
CA LEU A 28 -3.54 14.69 9.73
C LEU A 28 -2.53 14.21 10.78
N ALA A 29 -1.29 13.93 10.36
CA ALA A 29 -0.26 13.43 11.27
C ALA A 29 0.08 14.40 12.41
N PRO A 30 0.43 15.68 12.16
CA PRO A 30 0.68 16.65 13.24
C PRO A 30 -0.54 16.89 14.12
N LEU A 31 -1.75 16.88 13.55
CA LEU A 31 -2.99 17.13 14.27
C LEU A 31 -3.27 16.01 15.27
N VAL A 32 -3.21 14.74 14.82
CA VAL A 32 -3.44 13.60 15.71
C VAL A 32 -2.32 13.47 16.74
N THR A 33 -1.07 13.75 16.36
CA THR A 33 0.05 13.79 17.32
C THR A 33 -0.17 14.87 18.38
N SER A 34 -0.61 16.07 17.99
CA SER A 34 -0.93 17.13 18.95
C SER A 34 -2.06 16.74 19.91
N PHE A 35 -3.07 16.04 19.43
CA PHE A 35 -4.12 15.48 20.27
C PHE A 35 -3.55 14.51 21.33
N VAL A 36 -2.68 13.58 20.93
CA VAL A 36 -2.03 12.64 21.85
C VAL A 36 -1.18 13.38 22.90
N ILE A 37 -0.40 14.37 22.48
CA ILE A 37 0.43 15.18 23.36
C ILE A 37 -0.41 15.89 24.43
N ILE A 38 -1.52 16.53 24.03
CA ILE A 38 -2.44 17.23 24.94
C ILE A 38 -3.06 16.24 25.92
N CYS A 39 -3.59 15.13 25.44
CA CYS A 39 -4.23 14.12 26.30
C CYS A 39 -3.24 13.41 27.25
N SER A 40 -1.96 13.40 26.90
CA SER A 40 -0.88 12.87 27.74
C SER A 40 -0.31 13.88 28.73
N GLY A 41 -0.77 15.13 28.70
CA GLY A 41 -0.30 16.20 29.61
C GLY A 41 1.11 16.71 29.31
N MET A 42 1.63 16.46 28.10
CA MET A 42 2.96 16.91 27.71
C MET A 42 2.95 18.34 27.11
N PRO A 43 4.05 19.11 27.21
CA PRO A 43 4.15 20.42 26.60
C PRO A 43 4.13 20.31 25.07
N ILE A 44 3.14 20.94 24.43
CA ILE A 44 2.86 20.77 22.99
C ILE A 44 4.06 21.16 22.12
N LEU A 45 4.58 22.37 22.30
CA LEU A 45 5.64 22.92 21.44
C LEU A 45 6.94 22.14 21.59
N ASP A 46 7.28 21.79 22.82
CA ASP A 46 8.51 21.01 23.11
C ASP A 46 8.40 19.60 22.56
N SER A 47 7.27 18.93 22.74
CA SER A 47 7.03 17.57 22.23
C SER A 47 6.99 17.54 20.71
N LEU A 48 6.37 18.50 20.05
CA LEU A 48 6.39 18.59 18.59
C LEU A 48 7.81 18.82 18.06
N LYS A 49 8.58 19.71 18.69
CA LYS A 49 9.93 20.07 18.24
C LYS A 49 10.97 18.98 18.53
N ASN A 50 10.91 18.38 19.71
CA ASN A 50 11.98 17.50 20.22
C ASN A 50 11.63 15.99 20.14
N LEU A 51 10.36 15.62 19.90
CA LEU A 51 9.95 14.23 19.71
C LEU A 51 9.41 13.97 18.31
N PHE A 52 8.38 14.70 17.88
CA PHE A 52 7.71 14.43 16.61
C PHE A 52 8.60 14.75 15.40
N MET A 53 9.21 15.94 15.36
CA MET A 53 10.02 16.35 14.21
C MET A 53 11.29 15.50 14.03
N PRO A 54 12.07 15.19 15.09
CA PRO A 54 13.21 14.28 14.95
C PRO A 54 12.78 12.88 14.50
N ALA A 55 11.73 12.30 15.06
CA ALA A 55 11.24 10.98 14.67
C ALA A 55 10.77 10.95 13.20
N ALA A 56 10.09 12.00 12.74
CA ALA A 56 9.68 12.14 11.35
C ALA A 56 10.88 12.27 10.40
N ALA A 57 11.90 13.06 10.79
CA ALA A 57 13.11 13.21 10.02
C ALA A 57 13.93 11.92 9.95
N GLU A 58 14.05 11.21 11.07
CA GLU A 58 14.71 9.91 11.14
C GLU A 58 14.04 8.88 10.23
N TYR A 59 12.69 8.81 10.25
CA TYR A 59 11.93 7.94 9.36
C TYR A 59 12.21 8.25 7.88
N VAL A 60 12.13 9.52 7.49
CA VAL A 60 12.40 9.93 6.11
C VAL A 60 13.84 9.61 5.72
N THR A 61 14.81 9.87 6.57
CA THR A 61 16.24 9.63 6.30
C THR A 61 16.52 8.13 6.16
N SER A 62 15.98 7.30 7.03
CA SER A 62 16.18 5.85 7.03
C SER A 62 15.63 5.18 5.79
N TYR A 63 14.48 5.65 5.29
CA TYR A 63 13.80 5.03 4.15
C TYR A 63 13.91 5.84 2.84
N PHE A 64 14.64 6.94 2.83
CA PHE A 64 14.77 7.83 1.66
C PHE A 64 15.21 7.08 0.41
N LEU A 65 16.27 6.27 0.50
CA LEU A 65 16.78 5.51 -0.63
C LEU A 65 15.78 4.50 -1.17
N VAL A 66 15.03 3.84 -0.28
CA VAL A 66 13.99 2.87 -0.67
C VAL A 66 12.88 3.58 -1.44
N PHE A 67 12.40 4.72 -0.93
CA PHE A 67 11.39 5.51 -1.61
C PHE A 67 11.90 6.09 -2.93
N PHE A 68 13.11 6.63 -2.94
CA PHE A 68 13.70 7.24 -4.13
C PHE A 68 13.93 6.22 -5.25
N VAL A 69 14.59 5.09 -4.94
CA VAL A 69 14.85 4.04 -5.93
C VAL A 69 13.53 3.41 -6.41
N GLY A 70 12.59 3.17 -5.52
CA GLY A 70 11.25 2.66 -5.89
C GLY A 70 10.50 3.62 -6.81
N ALA A 71 10.52 4.92 -6.52
CA ALA A 71 9.90 5.93 -7.36
C ALA A 71 10.60 6.06 -8.73
N LEU A 72 11.94 6.02 -8.75
CA LEU A 72 12.74 6.03 -9.97
C LEU A 72 12.43 4.81 -10.84
N PHE A 73 12.40 3.62 -10.26
CA PHE A 73 12.06 2.39 -10.95
C PHE A 73 10.64 2.45 -11.54
N GLY A 74 9.66 2.89 -10.74
CA GLY A 74 8.29 3.10 -11.19
C GLY A 74 8.21 4.09 -12.36
N ALA A 75 8.95 5.20 -12.29
CA ALA A 75 9.02 6.18 -13.36
C ALA A 75 9.62 5.58 -14.64
N VAL A 76 10.71 4.82 -14.55
CA VAL A 76 11.32 4.14 -15.71
C VAL A 76 10.33 3.17 -16.35
N TYR A 77 9.61 2.36 -15.56
CA TYR A 77 8.58 1.44 -16.08
C TYR A 77 7.45 2.18 -16.79
N GLN A 78 7.05 3.33 -16.26
CA GLN A 78 6.02 4.16 -16.87
C GLN A 78 6.51 4.82 -18.18
N TYR A 79 7.68 5.47 -18.16
CA TYR A 79 8.22 6.16 -19.33
C TYR A 79 8.60 5.22 -20.46
N THR A 80 9.09 4.01 -20.16
CA THR A 80 9.44 3.01 -21.16
C THR A 80 8.23 2.27 -21.74
N GLY A 81 7.05 2.40 -21.11
CA GLY A 81 5.86 1.63 -21.48
C GLY A 81 5.96 0.14 -21.09
N ALA A 82 6.97 -0.24 -20.32
CA ALA A 82 7.19 -1.63 -19.93
C ALA A 82 6.00 -2.17 -19.11
N ALA A 83 5.50 -1.39 -18.15
CA ALA A 83 4.34 -1.76 -17.32
C ALA A 83 3.10 -2.00 -18.19
N GLU A 84 2.85 -1.14 -19.17
CA GLU A 84 1.73 -1.27 -20.09
C GLU A 84 1.89 -2.49 -21.02
N SER A 85 3.09 -2.74 -21.51
CA SER A 85 3.39 -3.91 -22.35
C SER A 85 3.17 -5.22 -21.62
N ILE A 86 3.62 -5.33 -20.36
CA ILE A 86 3.39 -6.50 -19.51
C ILE A 86 1.88 -6.68 -19.27
N ALA A 87 1.18 -5.61 -18.93
CA ALA A 87 -0.25 -5.65 -18.68
C ALA A 87 -1.05 -6.12 -19.92
N ARG A 88 -0.74 -5.60 -21.09
CA ARG A 88 -1.36 -6.02 -22.36
C ARG A 88 -1.06 -7.47 -22.69
N ALA A 89 0.19 -7.92 -22.50
CA ALA A 89 0.57 -9.31 -22.75
C ALA A 89 -0.23 -10.29 -21.87
N ILE A 90 -0.36 -10.00 -20.57
CA ILE A 90 -1.13 -10.85 -19.66
C ILE A 90 -2.64 -10.77 -19.98
N ALA A 91 -3.17 -9.59 -20.28
CA ALA A 91 -4.58 -9.41 -20.64
C ALA A 91 -4.95 -10.17 -21.92
N SER A 92 -4.06 -10.22 -22.92
CA SER A 92 -4.30 -10.94 -24.17
C SER A 92 -4.40 -12.46 -23.99
N LEU A 93 -3.77 -13.03 -22.98
CA LEU A 93 -3.84 -14.46 -22.68
C LEU A 93 -5.22 -14.90 -22.18
N CYS A 94 -6.07 -14.00 -21.78
CA CYS A 94 -7.28 -14.29 -21.01
C CYS A 94 -8.58 -14.20 -21.79
N HIS A 95 -8.54 -13.82 -23.07
CA HIS A 95 -9.68 -13.85 -24.02
C HIS A 95 -10.98 -13.27 -23.43
N GLY A 96 -10.91 -12.19 -22.62
CA GLY A 96 -12.09 -11.54 -22.05
C GLY A 96 -12.78 -12.27 -20.90
N LYS A 97 -12.26 -13.40 -20.44
CA LYS A 97 -12.76 -14.12 -19.26
C LYS A 97 -11.95 -13.75 -18.02
N PHE A 98 -12.61 -13.74 -16.85
CA PHE A 98 -11.97 -13.49 -15.56
C PHE A 98 -11.22 -12.14 -15.47
N VAL A 99 -11.80 -11.09 -16.06
CA VAL A 99 -11.13 -9.78 -16.17
C VAL A 99 -10.69 -9.21 -14.82
N ALA A 100 -11.52 -9.26 -13.79
CA ALA A 100 -11.19 -8.74 -12.47
C ALA A 100 -10.02 -9.50 -11.81
N PRO A 101 -10.02 -10.84 -11.74
CA PRO A 101 -8.86 -11.62 -11.28
C PRO A 101 -7.57 -11.35 -12.07
N ILE A 102 -7.69 -11.15 -13.38
CA ILE A 102 -6.54 -10.85 -14.23
C ILE A 102 -5.93 -9.51 -13.87
N ILE A 103 -6.74 -8.47 -13.72
CA ILE A 103 -6.27 -7.16 -13.28
C ILE A 103 -5.60 -7.26 -11.91
N MET A 104 -6.16 -8.04 -10.98
CA MET A 104 -5.54 -8.30 -9.69
C MET A 104 -4.17 -8.97 -9.84
N ILE A 105 -4.03 -9.99 -10.70
CA ILE A 105 -2.75 -10.68 -10.94
C ILE A 105 -1.73 -9.71 -11.54
N ILE A 106 -2.11 -8.97 -12.59
CA ILE A 106 -1.23 -8.01 -13.25
C ILE A 106 -0.70 -6.98 -12.24
N THR A 107 -1.62 -6.35 -11.52
CA THR A 107 -1.27 -5.30 -10.56
C THR A 107 -0.44 -5.82 -9.41
N GLY A 108 -0.74 -7.02 -8.93
CA GLY A 108 0.05 -7.69 -7.91
C GLY A 108 1.46 -8.05 -8.37
N LEU A 109 1.62 -8.59 -9.56
CA LEU A 109 2.93 -8.91 -10.13
C LEU A 109 3.79 -7.66 -10.33
N LEU A 110 3.21 -6.58 -10.86
CA LEU A 110 3.92 -5.31 -11.04
C LEU A 110 4.36 -4.74 -9.68
N THR A 111 3.48 -4.76 -8.69
CA THR A 111 3.79 -4.26 -7.34
C THR A 111 4.83 -5.15 -6.65
N PHE A 112 4.72 -6.48 -6.78
CA PHE A 112 5.72 -7.41 -6.27
C PHE A 112 7.07 -7.25 -6.99
N GLY A 113 7.05 -6.84 -8.26
CA GLY A 113 8.23 -6.44 -9.03
C GLY A 113 8.84 -5.09 -8.61
N GLY A 114 8.32 -4.43 -7.58
CA GLY A 114 8.85 -3.18 -7.02
C GLY A 114 8.21 -1.90 -7.57
N VAL A 115 7.23 -1.99 -8.48
CA VAL A 115 6.51 -0.81 -8.97
C VAL A 115 5.56 -0.32 -7.89
N SER A 116 5.61 0.98 -7.56
CA SER A 116 4.69 1.56 -6.59
C SER A 116 3.23 1.32 -6.97
N GLY A 117 2.40 0.88 -6.02
CA GLY A 117 0.98 0.65 -6.23
C GLY A 117 0.23 1.85 -6.80
N PHE A 118 0.64 3.06 -6.45
CA PHE A 118 0.06 4.29 -7.03
C PHE A 118 0.38 4.42 -8.53
N VAL A 119 1.62 4.14 -8.94
CA VAL A 119 2.01 4.15 -10.36
C VAL A 119 1.27 3.06 -11.12
N VAL A 120 1.22 1.84 -10.57
CA VAL A 120 0.46 0.72 -11.15
C VAL A 120 -1.00 1.09 -11.35
N PHE A 121 -1.61 1.78 -10.39
CA PHE A 121 -3.01 2.22 -10.48
C PHE A 121 -3.23 3.12 -11.70
N PHE A 122 -2.39 4.13 -11.91
CA PHE A 122 -2.51 5.04 -13.05
C PHE A 122 -2.27 4.36 -14.40
N VAL A 123 -1.31 3.44 -14.47
CA VAL A 123 -0.97 2.73 -15.71
C VAL A 123 -2.05 1.70 -16.08
N ILE A 124 -2.54 0.96 -15.11
CA ILE A 124 -3.47 -0.15 -15.36
C ILE A 124 -4.92 0.32 -15.49
N TYR A 125 -5.30 1.44 -14.87
CA TYR A 125 -6.69 1.91 -14.92
C TYR A 125 -7.26 2.06 -16.34
N PRO A 126 -6.58 2.71 -17.31
CA PRO A 126 -7.08 2.79 -18.70
C PRO A 126 -7.24 1.42 -19.35
N ILE A 127 -6.30 0.50 -19.10
CA ILE A 127 -6.34 -0.88 -19.63
C ILE A 127 -7.52 -1.64 -19.03
N ALA A 128 -7.66 -1.59 -17.70
CA ALA A 128 -8.76 -2.20 -16.98
C ALA A 128 -10.12 -1.67 -17.45
N LEU A 129 -10.21 -0.36 -17.72
CA LEU A 129 -11.45 0.25 -18.21
C LEU A 129 -11.90 -0.34 -19.54
N ASN A 130 -10.97 -0.56 -20.47
CA ASN A 130 -11.27 -1.18 -21.77
C ASN A 130 -11.67 -2.65 -21.60
N LEU A 131 -10.92 -3.43 -20.83
CA LEU A 131 -11.21 -4.84 -20.58
C LEU A 131 -12.56 -5.05 -19.88
N PHE A 132 -12.87 -4.22 -18.87
CA PHE A 132 -14.17 -4.27 -18.19
C PHE A 132 -15.33 -3.90 -19.11
N LYS A 133 -15.11 -2.95 -20.04
CA LYS A 133 -16.10 -2.57 -21.03
C LYS A 133 -16.36 -3.71 -22.03
N GLU A 134 -15.31 -4.35 -22.53
CA GLU A 134 -15.42 -5.51 -23.44
C GLU A 134 -16.11 -6.71 -22.76
N ALA A 135 -15.81 -6.95 -21.48
CA ALA A 135 -16.42 -8.01 -20.71
C ALA A 135 -17.83 -7.68 -20.16
N ASN A 136 -18.36 -6.49 -20.46
CA ASN A 136 -19.66 -5.99 -19.94
C ASN A 136 -19.73 -6.00 -18.39
N LEU A 137 -18.60 -5.71 -17.72
CA LEU A 137 -18.52 -5.63 -16.26
C LEU A 137 -18.65 -4.20 -15.77
N THR A 138 -19.16 -4.06 -14.53
CA THR A 138 -19.29 -2.74 -13.92
C THR A 138 -17.94 -2.09 -13.61
N ARG A 139 -17.75 -0.83 -14.03
CA ARG A 139 -16.53 -0.05 -13.77
C ARG A 139 -16.24 0.13 -12.28
N ARG A 140 -17.24 0.00 -11.41
CA ARG A 140 -17.10 0.15 -9.95
C ARG A 140 -16.15 -0.89 -9.34
N LEU A 141 -15.97 -2.04 -10.00
CA LEU A 141 -15.06 -3.10 -9.55
C LEU A 141 -13.59 -2.83 -9.91
N ILE A 142 -13.28 -1.91 -10.83
CA ILE A 142 -11.90 -1.64 -11.26
C ILE A 142 -11.00 -1.22 -10.09
N PRO A 143 -11.37 -0.21 -9.25
CA PRO A 143 -10.53 0.15 -8.12
C PRO A 143 -10.32 -1.01 -7.15
N ALA A 144 -11.35 -1.83 -6.92
CA ALA A 144 -11.26 -2.99 -6.05
C ALA A 144 -10.29 -4.04 -6.60
N ALA A 145 -10.37 -4.36 -7.89
CA ALA A 145 -9.49 -5.33 -8.54
C ALA A 145 -8.01 -4.87 -8.52
N ILE A 146 -7.76 -3.58 -8.80
CA ILE A 146 -6.40 -3.02 -8.73
C ILE A 146 -5.88 -3.02 -7.29
N SER A 147 -6.69 -2.57 -6.34
CA SER A 147 -6.32 -2.51 -4.92
C SER A 147 -6.04 -3.90 -4.35
N ALA A 148 -6.83 -4.89 -4.73
CA ALA A 148 -6.65 -6.29 -4.34
C ALA A 148 -5.28 -6.84 -4.78
N GLY A 149 -4.80 -6.46 -5.94
CA GLY A 149 -3.47 -6.81 -6.40
C GLY A 149 -2.36 -6.01 -5.71
N CYS A 150 -2.45 -4.68 -5.74
CA CYS A 150 -1.38 -3.81 -5.28
C CYS A 150 -1.16 -3.82 -3.77
N TRP A 151 -2.25 -3.87 -2.98
CA TRP A 151 -2.18 -3.60 -1.53
C TRP A 151 -2.67 -4.75 -0.65
N THR A 152 -3.04 -5.88 -1.22
CA THR A 152 -3.45 -7.06 -0.47
C THR A 152 -2.55 -8.25 -0.71
N TRP A 153 -2.83 -9.07 -1.70
CA TRP A 153 -2.13 -10.32 -1.86
C TRP A 153 -0.64 -10.17 -2.20
N SER A 154 -0.25 -9.10 -2.93
CA SER A 154 1.17 -8.84 -3.22
C SER A 154 1.96 -8.48 -1.97
N MET A 155 1.34 -7.79 -1.01
CA MET A 155 1.97 -7.45 0.27
C MET A 155 2.03 -8.63 1.24
N SER A 156 1.09 -9.57 1.13
CA SER A 156 1.07 -10.78 1.95
C SER A 156 2.04 -11.85 1.46
N GLY A 157 2.51 -11.74 0.22
CA GLY A 157 3.41 -12.72 -0.39
C GLY A 157 4.76 -12.80 0.30
N PRO A 158 5.36 -14.00 0.37
CA PRO A 158 6.67 -14.18 0.97
C PRO A 158 7.74 -13.38 0.24
N GLY A 159 8.56 -12.65 0.99
CA GLY A 159 9.60 -11.80 0.41
C GLY A 159 9.09 -10.55 -0.30
N SER A 160 7.85 -10.13 -0.05
CA SER A 160 7.28 -8.93 -0.65
C SER A 160 8.17 -7.69 -0.40
N PRO A 161 8.59 -6.97 -1.47
CA PRO A 161 9.43 -5.79 -1.37
C PRO A 161 8.67 -4.52 -0.98
N SER A 162 7.44 -4.65 -0.51
CA SER A 162 6.64 -3.49 -0.11
C SER A 162 7.29 -2.74 1.05
N VAL A 163 7.20 -1.40 1.03
CA VAL A 163 7.81 -0.55 2.05
C VAL A 163 7.33 -0.91 3.46
N GLN A 164 6.07 -1.25 3.62
CA GLN A 164 5.49 -1.68 4.90
C GLN A 164 6.18 -2.93 5.46
N ASN A 165 6.49 -3.89 4.59
CA ASN A 165 7.21 -5.10 4.98
C ASN A 165 8.67 -4.80 5.31
N VAL A 166 9.33 -3.94 4.53
CA VAL A 166 10.71 -3.51 4.78
C VAL A 166 10.83 -2.83 6.14
N ILE A 167 9.91 -1.92 6.47
CA ILE A 167 9.88 -1.24 7.77
C ILE A 167 9.70 -2.25 8.92
N ALA A 168 8.79 -3.21 8.76
CA ALA A 168 8.56 -4.24 9.78
C ALA A 168 9.79 -5.14 9.96
N MET A 169 10.42 -5.55 8.87
CA MET A 169 11.65 -6.37 8.91
C MET A 169 12.80 -5.63 9.59
N ASP A 170 13.01 -4.37 9.27
CA ASP A 170 14.06 -3.54 9.86
C ASP A 170 13.82 -3.33 11.36
N SER A 171 12.58 -3.01 11.73
CA SER A 171 12.20 -2.80 13.14
C SER A 171 12.33 -4.06 14.00
N LEU A 172 12.13 -5.24 13.42
CA LEU A 172 12.17 -6.53 14.11
C LEU A 172 13.50 -7.27 13.92
N GLY A 173 14.40 -6.77 13.09
CA GLY A 173 15.67 -7.44 12.76
C GLY A 173 15.47 -8.78 12.06
N THR A 174 14.40 -8.96 11.28
CA THR A 174 14.05 -10.22 10.63
C THR A 174 14.36 -10.22 9.14
N PRO A 175 14.81 -11.36 8.55
CA PRO A 175 15.02 -11.45 7.12
C PRO A 175 13.69 -11.46 6.35
N SER A 176 13.74 -11.12 5.06
CA SER A 176 12.55 -11.10 4.17
C SER A 176 11.84 -12.45 4.05
N THR A 177 12.51 -13.53 4.41
CA THR A 177 11.98 -14.90 4.37
C THR A 177 11.54 -15.44 5.74
N ALA A 178 11.58 -14.63 6.80
CA ALA A 178 11.32 -15.09 8.18
C ALA A 178 9.96 -15.79 8.35
N ALA A 179 8.95 -15.35 7.62
CA ALA A 179 7.59 -15.89 7.70
C ALA A 179 7.15 -16.54 6.37
N PHE A 180 8.04 -17.25 5.68
CA PHE A 180 7.78 -17.78 4.34
C PHE A 180 6.48 -18.61 4.26
N VAL A 181 6.33 -19.61 5.11
CA VAL A 181 5.15 -20.50 5.08
C VAL A 181 3.86 -19.77 5.46
N PRO A 182 3.79 -19.02 6.59
CA PRO A 182 2.62 -18.21 6.90
C PRO A 182 2.26 -17.20 5.81
N SER A 183 3.25 -16.51 5.23
CA SER A 183 3.04 -15.55 4.14
C SER A 183 2.48 -16.21 2.90
N LEU A 184 3.00 -17.37 2.52
CA LEU A 184 2.50 -18.13 1.37
C LEU A 184 1.04 -18.56 1.58
N LEU A 185 0.72 -19.11 2.75
CA LEU A 185 -0.64 -19.51 3.08
C LEU A 185 -1.61 -18.31 3.09
N THR A 186 -1.17 -17.19 3.66
CA THR A 186 -1.95 -15.96 3.67
C THR A 186 -2.18 -15.42 2.27
N ALA A 187 -1.14 -15.38 1.42
CA ALA A 187 -1.25 -14.93 0.04
C ALA A 187 -2.22 -15.79 -0.77
N ILE A 188 -2.16 -17.12 -0.62
CA ILE A 188 -3.08 -18.06 -1.27
C ILE A 188 -4.51 -17.84 -0.76
N ALA A 189 -4.71 -17.75 0.55
CA ALA A 189 -6.03 -17.53 1.14
C ALA A 189 -6.63 -16.21 0.68
N MET A 190 -5.85 -15.13 0.67
CA MET A 190 -6.27 -13.81 0.17
C MET A 190 -6.62 -13.85 -1.31
N PHE A 191 -5.78 -14.51 -2.13
CA PHE A 191 -6.06 -14.69 -3.55
C PHE A 191 -7.38 -15.42 -3.79
N LEU A 192 -7.58 -16.55 -3.15
CA LEU A 192 -8.82 -17.35 -3.28
C LEU A 192 -10.03 -16.55 -2.80
N MET A 193 -9.93 -15.87 -1.67
CA MET A 193 -11.01 -15.06 -1.12
C MET A 193 -11.45 -13.96 -2.09
N ILE A 194 -10.48 -13.26 -2.70
CA ILE A 194 -10.75 -12.19 -3.67
C ILE A 194 -11.25 -12.75 -5.00
N PHE A 195 -10.75 -13.94 -5.41
CA PHE A 195 -11.16 -14.58 -6.66
C PHE A 195 -12.61 -15.05 -6.63
N PHE A 196 -13.08 -15.55 -5.48
CA PHE A 196 -14.45 -16.08 -5.33
C PHE A 196 -15.48 -15.05 -4.86
N TRP A 197 -15.02 -13.87 -4.44
CA TRP A 197 -15.89 -12.76 -4.04
C TRP A 197 -16.30 -11.90 -5.22
#